data_0ad9a96b2a41e5c0bc01c02f40396ee6
#
_entry.id   0ad9a96b2a41e5c0bc01c02f40396ee6
#
_cell.length_a   1.000
_cell.length_b   1.000
_cell.length_c   1.000
_cell.angle_alpha   90.00
_cell.angle_beta   90.00
_cell.angle_gamma   90.00
#
_symmetry.space_group_name_H-M   'P 1'
#
loop_
_entity.id
_entity.type
_entity.pdbx_description
1 polymer ?
#
loop_
_entity_poly.entity_id
_entity_poly.type
_entity_poly.pdbx_seq_one_letter_code
_entity_poly.pdbx_strand_id
1 'polypeptide(L)'
;DVIDQSGAASGEKHIVFYNPPVVNKQLGIRKSVLQETLHIASMLVDNDISTIVFGKSRLTVEVLTRHLKERVKDPFGNAGRVRGYRGGYLPTLRREIERGLRKGEIRAVVSTNALELGIDIGQLDACVLCGYPGSIASTWQEAGRAGRRKNTALTIMVASSSALDQYIVNHPEYFF
;
A
#
# COMPACT_ATOMS: atom_id res chain seq x y z
N ASP A 1 7.39 18.51 -28.23
CA ASP A 1 7.48 19.22 -26.93
C ASP A 1 7.14 18.22 -25.82
N VAL A 2 8.05 18.06 -24.89
CA VAL A 2 7.83 17.24 -23.69
C VAL A 2 7.43 18.20 -22.56
N ILE A 3 6.23 18.00 -21.98
CA ILE A 3 5.79 18.74 -20.80
C ILE A 3 6.10 17.85 -19.59
N ASP A 4 7.19 18.11 -18.90
CA ASP A 4 7.68 17.36 -17.74
C ASP A 4 7.36 18.03 -16.39
N GLN A 5 6.81 19.24 -16.40
CA GLN A 5 6.42 19.97 -15.20
C GLN A 5 4.91 20.06 -15.07
N SER A 6 4.38 19.30 -14.11
CA SER A 6 2.99 19.45 -13.69
C SER A 6 2.85 20.70 -12.83
N GLY A 7 2.09 21.71 -13.30
CA GLY A 7 1.76 22.91 -12.51
C GLY A 7 0.85 22.68 -11.29
N ALA A 8 0.49 21.42 -10.99
CA ALA A 8 -0.29 21.06 -9.82
C ALA A 8 0.60 21.07 -8.56
N ALA A 9 0.15 21.73 -7.50
CA ALA A 9 0.81 21.68 -6.20
C ALA A 9 0.81 20.22 -5.69
N SER A 10 1.94 19.55 -5.80
CA SER A 10 2.15 18.20 -5.26
C SER A 10 3.04 18.31 -4.02
N GLY A 11 2.65 17.63 -2.93
CA GLY A 11 3.54 17.40 -1.80
C GLY A 11 4.72 16.51 -2.21
N GLU A 12 5.77 16.52 -1.38
CA GLU A 12 6.94 15.66 -1.58
C GLU A 12 6.54 14.18 -1.54
N LYS A 13 7.02 13.40 -2.52
CA LYS A 13 6.72 11.96 -2.61
C LYS A 13 8.00 11.17 -2.45
N HIS A 14 8.01 10.29 -1.45
CA HIS A 14 9.10 9.35 -1.23
C HIS A 14 8.67 7.95 -1.67
N ILE A 15 9.50 7.32 -2.51
CA ILE A 15 9.33 5.92 -2.89
C ILE A 15 10.51 5.13 -2.32
N VAL A 16 10.20 4.13 -1.50
CA VAL A 16 11.18 3.23 -0.88
C VAL A 16 11.03 1.84 -1.47
N PHE A 17 12.11 1.31 -2.03
CA PHE A 17 12.19 -0.09 -2.43
C PHE A 17 12.80 -0.88 -1.28
N TYR A 18 11.97 -1.63 -0.57
CA TYR A 18 12.38 -2.42 0.59
C TYR A 18 12.61 -3.87 0.18
N ASN A 19 13.84 -4.34 0.32
CA ASN A 19 14.20 -5.72 0.06
C ASN A 19 14.26 -6.49 1.39
N PRO A 20 13.30 -7.43 1.65
CA PRO A 20 13.30 -8.20 2.89
C PRO A 20 14.64 -8.89 3.16
N PRO A 21 15.13 -8.92 4.41
CA PRO A 21 16.42 -9.50 4.74
C PRO A 21 16.49 -11.00 4.44
N VAL A 22 17.68 -11.47 4.09
CA VAL A 22 17.97 -12.90 3.85
C VAL A 22 18.01 -13.61 5.22
N VAL A 23 17.14 -14.61 5.41
CA VAL A 23 17.08 -15.42 6.63
C VAL A 23 17.88 -16.72 6.52
N ASN A 24 18.08 -17.21 5.30
CA ASN A 24 18.96 -18.33 5.03
C ASN A 24 19.94 -17.97 3.89
N LYS A 25 21.20 -17.70 4.24
CA LYS A 25 22.22 -17.29 3.28
C LYS A 25 22.61 -18.39 2.29
N GLN A 26 22.59 -19.66 2.72
CA GLN A 26 22.96 -20.80 1.87
C GLN A 26 21.96 -21.02 0.74
N LEU A 27 20.69 -20.83 1.03
CA LEU A 27 19.57 -21.02 0.08
C LEU A 27 19.07 -19.70 -0.52
N GLY A 28 19.63 -18.56 -0.12
CA GLY A 28 19.17 -17.25 -0.57
C GLY A 28 17.75 -16.89 -0.13
N ILE A 29 17.20 -17.60 0.90
CA ILE A 29 15.81 -17.39 1.32
C ILE A 29 15.70 -16.09 2.09
N ARG A 30 14.76 -15.24 1.66
CA ARG A 30 14.39 -13.97 2.32
C ARG A 30 13.18 -14.13 3.21
N LYS A 31 12.98 -13.19 4.13
CA LYS A 31 11.72 -13.07 4.86
C LYS A 31 10.54 -12.91 3.90
N SER A 32 9.40 -13.44 4.33
CA SER A 32 8.17 -13.41 3.53
C SER A 32 7.74 -11.96 3.24
N VAL A 33 7.52 -11.64 1.96
CA VAL A 33 6.97 -10.36 1.52
C VAL A 33 5.67 -10.01 2.25
N LEU A 34 4.81 -11.01 2.48
CA LEU A 34 3.55 -10.82 3.17
C LEU A 34 3.76 -10.43 4.65
N GLN A 35 4.69 -11.10 5.34
CA GLN A 35 4.99 -10.81 6.75
C GLN A 35 5.63 -9.43 6.92
N GLU A 36 6.54 -9.05 6.03
CA GLU A 36 7.16 -7.72 6.07
C GLU A 36 6.15 -6.62 5.69
N THR A 37 5.28 -6.87 4.71
CA THR A 37 4.17 -5.95 4.38
C THR A 37 3.26 -5.73 5.59
N LEU A 38 2.88 -6.80 6.30
CA LEU A 38 2.07 -6.71 7.51
C LEU A 38 2.78 -5.94 8.63
N HIS A 39 4.08 -6.19 8.81
CA HIS A 39 4.87 -5.49 9.82
C HIS A 39 4.91 -3.98 9.54
N ILE A 40 5.26 -3.60 8.33
CA ILE A 40 5.33 -2.19 7.92
C ILE A 40 3.95 -1.53 8.02
N ALA A 41 2.91 -2.15 7.49
CA ALA A 41 1.57 -1.59 7.50
C ALA A 41 1.02 -1.44 8.94
N SER A 42 1.28 -2.41 9.84
CA SER A 42 0.88 -2.30 11.24
C SER A 42 1.61 -1.15 11.95
N MET A 43 2.92 -1.00 11.73
CA MET A 43 3.69 0.12 12.28
C MET A 43 3.13 1.49 11.83
N LEU A 44 2.81 1.64 10.54
CA LEU A 44 2.23 2.88 10.02
C LEU A 44 0.89 3.18 10.69
N VAL A 45 -0.01 2.19 10.77
CA VAL A 45 -1.34 2.37 11.37
C VAL A 45 -1.28 2.61 12.87
N ASP A 46 -0.37 1.95 13.60
CA ASP A 46 -0.16 2.16 15.03
C ASP A 46 0.39 3.57 15.35
N ASN A 47 1.08 4.18 14.39
CA ASN A 47 1.51 5.59 14.44
C ASN A 47 0.49 6.56 13.81
N ASP A 48 -0.76 6.12 13.65
CA ASP A 48 -1.89 6.91 13.16
C ASP A 48 -1.73 7.43 11.72
N ILE A 49 -0.86 6.80 10.91
CA ILE A 49 -0.64 7.10 9.50
C ILE A 49 -1.69 6.38 8.67
N SER A 50 -2.48 7.15 7.93
CA SER A 50 -3.51 6.57 7.05
C SER A 50 -2.87 5.83 5.87
N THR A 51 -3.13 4.53 5.75
CA THR A 51 -2.35 3.63 4.90
C THR A 51 -3.24 2.85 3.92
N ILE A 52 -2.82 2.78 2.65
CA ILE A 52 -3.34 1.81 1.70
C ILE A 52 -2.31 0.70 1.49
N VAL A 53 -2.79 -0.54 1.46
CA VAL A 53 -1.96 -1.73 1.18
C VAL A 53 -2.48 -2.41 -0.07
N PHE A 54 -1.63 -2.59 -1.07
CA PHE A 54 -1.98 -3.30 -2.29
C PHE A 54 -1.47 -4.73 -2.27
N GLY A 55 -2.37 -5.68 -2.54
CA GLY A 55 -2.07 -7.10 -2.71
C GLY A 55 -2.33 -7.56 -4.13
N LYS A 56 -1.50 -8.45 -4.67
CA LYS A 56 -1.57 -8.93 -6.06
C LYS A 56 -2.81 -9.80 -6.38
N SER A 57 -3.47 -10.35 -5.37
CA SER A 57 -4.62 -11.22 -5.55
C SER A 57 -5.68 -11.02 -4.47
N ARG A 58 -6.90 -11.45 -4.75
CA ARG A 58 -8.00 -11.42 -3.76
C ARG A 58 -7.64 -12.19 -2.49
N LEU A 59 -6.99 -13.35 -2.64
CA LEU A 59 -6.54 -14.15 -1.50
C LEU A 59 -5.51 -13.38 -0.66
N THR A 60 -4.52 -12.76 -1.31
CA THR A 60 -3.52 -11.94 -0.62
C THR A 60 -4.17 -10.81 0.17
N VAL A 61 -5.16 -10.13 -0.43
CA VAL A 61 -5.91 -9.05 0.24
C VAL A 61 -6.68 -9.56 1.46
N GLU A 62 -7.30 -10.73 1.38
CA GLU A 62 -8.02 -11.31 2.53
C GLU A 62 -7.08 -11.69 3.67
N VAL A 63 -5.97 -12.34 3.34
CA VAL A 63 -4.94 -12.73 4.31
C VAL A 63 -4.34 -11.49 4.97
N LEU A 64 -3.94 -10.49 4.18
CA LEU A 64 -3.42 -9.22 4.70
C LEU A 64 -4.45 -8.50 5.58
N THR A 65 -5.70 -8.41 5.14
CA THR A 65 -6.77 -7.74 5.91
C THR A 65 -6.99 -8.41 7.25
N ARG A 66 -7.07 -9.76 7.27
CA ARG A 66 -7.27 -10.54 8.51
C ARG A 66 -6.13 -10.31 9.49
N HIS A 67 -4.91 -10.56 9.04
CA HIS A 67 -3.74 -10.45 9.93
C HIS A 67 -3.44 -9.01 10.36
N LEU A 68 -3.72 -8.02 9.50
CA LEU A 68 -3.54 -6.63 9.88
C LEU A 68 -4.54 -6.22 10.96
N LYS A 69 -5.80 -6.69 10.90
CA LYS A 69 -6.79 -6.49 11.97
C LYS A 69 -6.36 -7.10 13.30
N GLU A 70 -5.69 -8.26 13.26
CA GLU A 70 -5.19 -8.95 14.45
C GLU A 70 -3.96 -8.24 15.07
N ARG A 71 -3.15 -7.55 14.25
CA ARG A 71 -1.90 -6.92 14.66
C ARG A 71 -2.06 -5.47 15.12
N VAL A 72 -2.93 -4.71 14.46
CA VAL A 72 -3.14 -3.30 14.78
C VAL A 72 -3.74 -3.16 16.17
N LYS A 73 -3.06 -2.39 17.01
CA LYS A 73 -3.55 -2.06 18.36
C LYS A 73 -4.75 -1.13 18.21
N ASP A 74 -5.90 -1.59 18.64
CA ASP A 74 -7.11 -0.77 18.70
C ASP A 74 -7.40 -0.43 20.17
N PRO A 75 -7.13 0.81 20.61
CA PRO A 75 -7.37 1.23 21.99
C PRO A 75 -8.84 1.15 22.40
N PHE A 76 -9.76 1.08 21.44
CA PHE A 76 -11.20 1.10 21.65
C PHE A 76 -11.88 -0.24 21.33
N GLY A 77 -11.10 -1.28 21.00
CA GLY A 77 -11.63 -2.62 20.70
C GLY A 77 -12.44 -2.73 19.40
N ASN A 78 -12.39 -1.70 18.57
CA ASN A 78 -13.10 -1.67 17.30
C ASN A 78 -12.20 -2.17 16.16
N ALA A 79 -12.31 -3.44 15.80
CA ALA A 79 -11.67 -4.00 14.59
C ALA A 79 -12.01 -3.22 13.27
N GLY A 80 -12.59 -2.01 13.45
CA GLY A 80 -13.04 -1.08 12.43
C GLY A 80 -11.95 -0.32 11.70
N ARG A 81 -10.78 -0.13 12.32
CA ARG A 81 -9.68 0.68 11.75
C ARG A 81 -9.09 0.11 10.46
N VAL A 82 -9.24 -1.19 10.23
CA VAL A 82 -8.74 -1.88 9.03
C VAL A 82 -9.89 -2.45 8.21
N ARG A 83 -9.95 -2.17 6.92
CA ARG A 83 -10.94 -2.70 5.98
C ARG A 83 -10.27 -3.29 4.74
N GLY A 84 -10.80 -4.44 4.27
CA GLY A 84 -10.55 -4.88 2.90
C GLY A 84 -11.41 -4.08 1.92
N TYR A 85 -10.93 -3.89 0.70
CA TYR A 85 -11.70 -3.26 -0.38
C TYR A 85 -11.55 -4.07 -1.67
N ARG A 86 -12.69 -4.41 -2.30
CA ARG A 86 -12.72 -5.23 -3.52
C ARG A 86 -13.73 -4.70 -4.52
N GLY A 87 -13.43 -4.90 -5.81
CA GLY A 87 -14.31 -4.50 -6.90
C GLY A 87 -15.73 -5.10 -6.86
N GLY A 88 -15.91 -6.26 -6.20
CA GLY A 88 -17.21 -6.92 -6.03
C GLY A 88 -18.05 -6.49 -4.83
N TYR A 89 -17.62 -5.49 -4.06
CA TYR A 89 -18.43 -5.01 -2.93
C TYR A 89 -19.65 -4.22 -3.40
N LEU A 90 -20.74 -4.35 -2.64
CA LEU A 90 -21.95 -3.55 -2.85
C LEU A 90 -21.61 -2.05 -2.77
N PRO A 91 -22.29 -1.20 -3.59
CA PRO A 91 -22.05 0.25 -3.58
C PRO A 91 -22.20 0.89 -2.20
N THR A 92 -23.12 0.37 -1.37
CA THR A 92 -23.32 0.84 0.00
C THR A 92 -22.09 0.62 0.88
N LEU A 93 -21.52 -0.59 0.85
CA LEU A 93 -20.32 -0.93 1.62
C LEU A 93 -19.10 -0.11 1.16
N ARG A 94 -18.96 0.12 -0.16
CA ARG A 94 -17.90 0.99 -0.68
C ARG A 94 -18.01 2.40 -0.10
N ARG A 95 -19.20 3.02 -0.14
CA ARG A 95 -19.45 4.35 0.41
C ARG A 95 -19.20 4.43 1.92
N GLU A 96 -19.49 3.36 2.65
CA GLU A 96 -19.16 3.26 4.09
C GLU A 96 -17.65 3.33 4.31
N ILE A 97 -16.87 2.53 3.57
CA ILE A 97 -15.39 2.51 3.67
C ILE A 97 -14.82 3.89 3.30
N GLU A 98 -15.27 4.47 2.19
CA GLU A 98 -14.85 5.80 1.75
C GLU A 98 -15.17 6.88 2.79
N ARG A 99 -16.34 6.82 3.40
CA ARG A 99 -16.74 7.75 4.48
C ARG A 99 -15.88 7.57 5.72
N GLY A 100 -15.63 6.31 6.13
CA GLY A 100 -14.80 6.00 7.28
C GLY A 100 -13.35 6.45 7.11
N LEU A 101 -12.78 6.32 5.90
CA LEU A 101 -11.45 6.85 5.57
C LEU A 101 -11.40 8.38 5.66
N ARG A 102 -12.39 9.07 5.09
CA ARG A 102 -12.46 10.54 5.15
C ARG A 102 -12.61 11.07 6.57
N LYS A 103 -13.34 10.36 7.42
CA LYS A 103 -13.51 10.70 8.84
C LYS A 103 -12.33 10.29 9.73
N GLY A 104 -11.39 9.48 9.20
CA GLY A 104 -10.29 8.91 9.98
C GLY A 104 -10.71 7.78 10.94
N GLU A 105 -11.94 7.27 10.82
CA GLU A 105 -12.42 6.08 11.55
C GLU A 105 -11.73 4.81 11.05
N ILE A 106 -11.45 4.76 9.73
CA ILE A 106 -10.64 3.72 9.07
C ILE A 106 -9.25 4.31 8.82
N ARG A 107 -8.22 3.60 9.24
CA ARG A 107 -6.82 4.00 9.08
C ARG A 107 -6.05 3.16 8.07
N ALA A 108 -6.53 1.95 7.79
CA ALA A 108 -5.96 1.12 6.75
C ALA A 108 -7.01 0.53 5.83
N VAL A 109 -6.69 0.54 4.54
CA VAL A 109 -7.44 -0.18 3.52
C VAL A 109 -6.49 -1.15 2.82
N VAL A 110 -6.91 -2.40 2.69
CA VAL A 110 -6.19 -3.42 1.91
C VAL A 110 -6.99 -3.70 0.65
N SER A 111 -6.37 -3.54 -0.52
CA SER A 111 -7.04 -3.68 -1.81
C SER A 111 -6.19 -4.43 -2.84
N THR A 112 -6.85 -4.88 -3.89
CA THR A 112 -6.20 -5.16 -5.19
C THR A 112 -6.18 -3.86 -5.99
N ASN A 113 -5.72 -3.95 -7.24
CA ASN A 113 -5.80 -2.88 -8.24
C ASN A 113 -7.21 -2.26 -8.46
N ALA A 114 -8.26 -2.82 -7.84
CA ALA A 114 -9.61 -2.26 -7.89
C ALA A 114 -9.71 -0.80 -7.39
N LEU A 115 -8.72 -0.33 -6.61
CA LEU A 115 -8.59 1.06 -6.19
C LEU A 115 -7.64 1.90 -7.07
N GLU A 116 -7.10 1.33 -8.15
CA GLU A 116 -6.26 2.09 -9.10
C GLU A 116 -7.05 3.19 -9.81
N LEU A 117 -8.32 2.95 -10.13
CA LEU A 117 -9.14 3.83 -10.95
C LEU A 117 -10.35 4.40 -10.20
N GLY A 118 -10.44 5.75 -10.22
CA GLY A 118 -11.71 6.46 -10.16
C GLY A 118 -12.47 6.50 -8.84
N ILE A 119 -11.90 6.06 -7.70
CA ILE A 119 -12.59 6.12 -6.41
C ILE A 119 -11.99 7.25 -5.57
N ASP A 120 -12.84 8.18 -5.13
CA ASP A 120 -12.44 9.26 -4.23
C ASP A 120 -12.44 8.76 -2.77
N ILE A 121 -11.42 7.97 -2.42
CA ILE A 121 -11.19 7.57 -1.02
C ILE A 121 -10.48 8.67 -0.20
N GLY A 122 -10.30 9.85 -0.78
CA GLY A 122 -9.36 10.82 -0.26
C GLY A 122 -7.90 10.34 -0.46
N GLN A 123 -6.96 11.24 -0.33
CA GLN A 123 -5.55 10.87 -0.39
C GLN A 123 -5.10 10.37 0.98
N LEU A 124 -4.47 9.21 1.01
CA LEU A 124 -3.89 8.59 2.19
C LEU A 124 -2.44 9.05 2.37
N ASP A 125 -1.88 8.90 3.56
CA ASP A 125 -0.53 9.39 3.86
C ASP A 125 0.54 8.40 3.38
N ALA A 126 0.24 7.09 3.40
CA ALA A 126 1.15 6.04 2.98
C ALA A 126 0.50 5.00 2.05
N CYS A 127 1.33 4.42 1.16
CA CYS A 127 1.01 3.30 0.29
C CYS A 127 2.04 2.18 0.50
N VAL A 128 1.59 0.95 0.70
CA VAL A 128 2.46 -0.23 0.83
C VAL A 128 2.09 -1.23 -0.26
N LEU A 129 3.05 -1.58 -1.09
CA LEU A 129 2.90 -2.53 -2.18
C LEU A 129 3.45 -3.89 -1.76
N CYS A 130 2.61 -4.92 -1.71
CA CYS A 130 3.01 -6.30 -1.42
C CYS A 130 3.57 -6.97 -2.69
N GLY A 131 4.82 -6.70 -3.01
CA GLY A 131 5.49 -7.05 -4.25
C GLY A 131 5.26 -6.03 -5.36
N TYR A 132 6.06 -6.16 -6.43
CA TYR A 132 5.95 -5.31 -7.62
C TYR A 132 4.63 -5.54 -8.36
N PRO A 133 3.84 -4.50 -8.70
CA PRO A 133 2.53 -4.65 -9.35
C PRO A 133 2.54 -5.26 -10.76
N GLY A 134 3.73 -5.39 -11.37
CA GLY A 134 3.90 -6.00 -12.69
C GLY A 134 4.16 -4.99 -13.82
N SER A 135 3.89 -3.71 -13.61
CA SER A 135 4.26 -2.64 -14.52
C SER A 135 4.63 -1.36 -13.76
N ILE A 136 5.46 -0.52 -14.36
CA ILE A 136 5.81 0.81 -13.83
C ILE A 136 4.55 1.67 -13.74
N ALA A 137 3.68 1.63 -14.76
CA ALA A 137 2.44 2.38 -14.79
C ALA A 137 1.51 2.02 -13.61
N SER A 138 1.29 0.72 -13.34
CA SER A 138 0.50 0.28 -12.18
C SER A 138 1.14 0.72 -10.87
N THR A 139 2.47 0.65 -10.76
CA THR A 139 3.18 1.11 -9.56
C THR A 139 2.94 2.59 -9.29
N TRP A 140 3.02 3.44 -10.31
CA TRP A 140 2.72 4.87 -10.19
C TRP A 140 1.25 5.15 -9.89
N GLN A 141 0.33 4.38 -10.46
CA GLN A 141 -1.11 4.51 -10.19
C GLN A 141 -1.45 4.15 -8.75
N GLU A 142 -0.87 3.05 -8.23
CA GLU A 142 -1.03 2.62 -6.85
C GLU A 142 -0.34 3.61 -5.89
N ALA A 143 0.90 4.00 -6.16
CA ALA A 143 1.64 5.01 -5.41
C ALA A 143 0.91 6.37 -5.39
N GLY A 144 0.22 6.71 -6.46
CA GLY A 144 -0.58 7.92 -6.59
C GLY A 144 -1.77 8.00 -5.62
N ARG A 145 -2.12 6.90 -4.94
CA ARG A 145 -3.13 6.89 -3.87
C ARG A 145 -2.62 7.45 -2.55
N ALA A 146 -1.30 7.53 -2.37
CA ALA A 146 -0.69 8.28 -1.27
C ALA A 146 -0.34 9.71 -1.70
N GLY A 147 -0.52 10.66 -0.78
CA GLY A 147 -0.12 12.05 -0.96
C GLY A 147 -1.27 13.04 -1.00
N ARG A 148 -1.49 13.75 0.10
CA ARG A 148 -2.39 14.91 0.14
C ARG A 148 -1.70 16.12 -0.48
N ARG A 149 -2.49 17.06 -1.04
CA ARG A 149 -2.02 18.23 -1.81
C ARG A 149 -0.87 19.06 -1.21
N LYS A 150 -0.55 18.91 0.08
CA LYS A 150 0.50 19.66 0.79
C LYS A 150 1.37 18.81 1.73
N ASN A 151 1.12 17.51 1.88
CA ASN A 151 1.83 16.66 2.83
C ASN A 151 2.76 15.70 2.10
N THR A 152 3.83 15.29 2.79
CA THR A 152 4.72 14.24 2.33
C THR A 152 3.97 12.93 2.17
N ALA A 153 4.15 12.26 1.05
CA ALA A 153 3.61 10.95 0.75
C ALA A 153 4.70 9.89 0.80
N LEU A 154 4.41 8.76 1.43
CA LEU A 154 5.33 7.64 1.50
C LEU A 154 4.76 6.44 0.72
N THR A 155 5.51 5.93 -0.22
CA THR A 155 5.22 4.65 -0.87
C THR A 155 6.35 3.66 -0.57
N ILE A 156 6.00 2.47 -0.09
CA ILE A 156 6.96 1.41 0.21
C ILE A 156 6.61 0.19 -0.64
N MET A 157 7.48 -0.19 -1.56
CA MET A 157 7.38 -1.45 -2.30
C MET A 157 8.19 -2.52 -1.58
N VAL A 158 7.51 -3.51 -1.03
CA VAL A 158 8.14 -4.65 -0.36
C VAL A 158 8.41 -5.72 -1.42
N ALA A 159 9.68 -5.95 -1.76
CA ALA A 159 10.05 -6.90 -2.80
C ALA A 159 9.81 -8.36 -2.37
N SER A 160 9.27 -9.15 -3.28
CA SER A 160 9.23 -10.61 -3.13
C SER A 160 10.55 -11.24 -3.61
N SER A 161 10.70 -12.56 -3.43
CA SER A 161 11.84 -13.32 -3.99
C SER A 161 11.72 -13.61 -5.49
N SER A 162 10.71 -13.07 -6.19
CA SER A 162 10.61 -13.23 -7.64
C SER A 162 11.76 -12.51 -8.35
N ALA A 163 12.21 -13.05 -9.48
CA ALA A 163 13.32 -12.48 -10.25
C ALA A 163 13.04 -11.01 -10.64
N LEU A 164 11.79 -10.69 -11.00
CA LEU A 164 11.40 -9.35 -11.41
C LEU A 164 11.44 -8.37 -10.23
N ASP A 165 10.88 -8.72 -9.06
CA ASP A 165 10.94 -7.88 -7.87
C ASP A 165 12.40 -7.63 -7.44
N GLN A 166 13.25 -8.68 -7.49
CA GLN A 166 14.66 -8.57 -7.15
C GLN A 166 15.44 -7.71 -8.17
N TYR A 167 15.09 -7.78 -9.44
CA TYR A 167 15.68 -6.91 -10.46
C TYR A 167 15.33 -5.44 -10.17
N ILE A 168 14.05 -5.13 -9.98
CA ILE A 168 13.57 -3.77 -9.73
C ILE A 168 14.20 -3.15 -8.48
N VAL A 169 14.30 -3.90 -7.38
CA VAL A 169 14.86 -3.35 -6.12
C VAL A 169 16.36 -3.10 -6.20
N ASN A 170 17.07 -3.79 -7.11
CA ASN A 170 18.49 -3.59 -7.35
C ASN A 170 18.78 -2.55 -8.47
N HIS A 171 17.74 -2.17 -9.23
CA HIS A 171 17.82 -1.22 -10.33
C HIS A 171 16.71 -0.15 -10.22
N PRO A 172 16.70 0.66 -9.13
CA PRO A 172 15.65 1.65 -8.88
C PRO A 172 15.60 2.73 -9.97
N GLU A 173 16.70 2.97 -10.68
CA GLU A 173 16.79 3.88 -11.83
C GLU A 173 15.81 3.54 -12.96
N TYR A 174 15.29 2.31 -12.98
CA TYR A 174 14.28 1.89 -13.96
C TYR A 174 12.94 2.59 -13.78
N PHE A 175 12.73 3.22 -12.63
CA PHE A 175 11.49 3.93 -12.28
C PHE A 175 11.51 5.42 -12.57
N PHE A 176 12.68 6.00 -12.84
CA PHE A 176 12.89 7.45 -12.95
C PHE A 176 13.46 7.87 -14.29
#